data_8886bdc7cebd86bcd2b138793e5387aa
#
_entry.id   8886bdc7cebd86bcd2b138793e5387aa
#
_cell.length_a   1.000
_cell.length_b   1.000
_cell.length_c   1.000
_cell.angle_alpha   90.00
_cell.angle_beta   90.00
_cell.angle_gamma   90.00
#
_symmetry.space_group_name_H-M   'P 1'
#
loop_
_entity.id
_entity.type
_entity.pdbx_description
1 polymer ?
#
loop_
_entity_poly.entity_id
_entity_poly.type
_entity_poly.pdbx_seq_one_letter_code
_entity_poly.pdbx_strand_id
1 'polypeptide(L)'
;MKISDLDTPVLMIDEAALDRNIARMKDLTSEAGVFYRPHAKTHKSVEIARRQIAAGAVGICCAKLGEAEVMAAGGIDNILITTAVVGESKVGRLIHARNSARIAVVADNADNIAMLGNVAQMSGQKLDVLVEVDIGQGRAGVPAAAEAAGLAKLIHDHGWLNFAGIQGYQGKIQM
;
A
#
# COMPACT_ATOMS: atom_id res chain seq x y z
N MET A 1 -8.90 3.70 -34.99
CA MET A 1 -7.85 4.73 -34.71
C MET A 1 -6.50 4.06 -34.90
N LYS A 2 -5.61 4.62 -35.67
CA LYS A 2 -4.23 4.11 -35.86
C LYS A 2 -3.32 4.83 -34.87
N ILE A 3 -2.18 4.23 -34.51
CA ILE A 3 -1.19 4.86 -33.63
C ILE A 3 -0.72 6.20 -34.21
N SER A 4 -0.63 6.28 -35.55
CA SER A 4 -0.29 7.52 -36.26
C SER A 4 -1.27 8.68 -36.09
N ASP A 5 -2.48 8.39 -35.61
CA ASP A 5 -3.55 9.38 -35.47
C ASP A 5 -3.58 9.99 -34.04
N LEU A 6 -2.69 9.51 -33.16
CA LEU A 6 -2.60 9.98 -31.78
C LEU A 6 -1.78 11.28 -31.70
N ASP A 7 -2.29 12.24 -30.96
CA ASP A 7 -1.52 13.42 -30.61
C ASP A 7 -0.42 13.09 -29.57
N THR A 8 0.71 13.78 -29.67
CA THR A 8 1.89 13.49 -28.84
C THR A 8 2.23 14.69 -27.92
N PRO A 9 2.76 14.43 -26.70
CA PRO A 9 3.14 13.11 -26.15
C PRO A 9 1.94 12.32 -25.62
N VAL A 10 1.96 10.97 -25.76
CA VAL A 10 0.91 10.08 -25.29
C VAL A 10 1.51 8.82 -24.66
N LEU A 11 0.93 8.35 -23.56
CA LEU A 11 1.26 7.05 -22.95
C LEU A 11 0.41 5.97 -23.59
N MET A 12 1.06 4.90 -24.05
CA MET A 12 0.40 3.72 -24.61
C MET A 12 0.72 2.49 -23.79
N ILE A 13 -0.23 1.58 -23.71
CA ILE A 13 -0.07 0.27 -23.08
C ILE A 13 -0.27 -0.79 -24.14
N ASP A 14 0.70 -1.71 -24.27
CA ASP A 14 0.51 -2.97 -25.00
C ASP A 14 -0.32 -3.89 -24.10
N GLU A 15 -1.60 -4.03 -24.44
CA GLU A 15 -2.56 -4.80 -23.65
C GLU A 15 -2.18 -6.28 -23.56
N ALA A 16 -1.69 -6.87 -24.68
CA ALA A 16 -1.28 -8.27 -24.68
C ALA A 16 -0.03 -8.50 -23.82
N ALA A 17 0.91 -7.55 -23.79
CA ALA A 17 2.06 -7.61 -22.89
C ALA A 17 1.65 -7.43 -21.41
N LEU A 18 0.71 -6.53 -21.13
CA LEU A 18 0.17 -6.33 -19.78
C LEU A 18 -0.45 -7.63 -19.26
N ASP A 19 -1.32 -8.27 -20.02
CA ASP A 19 -2.01 -9.50 -19.61
C ASP A 19 -1.02 -10.65 -19.40
N ARG A 20 -0.03 -10.82 -20.29
CA ARG A 20 1.04 -11.82 -20.09
C ARG A 20 1.84 -11.56 -18.83
N ASN A 21 2.16 -10.31 -18.50
CA ASN A 21 2.93 -9.96 -17.30
C ASN A 21 2.12 -10.20 -16.02
N ILE A 22 0.83 -9.89 -16.03
CA ILE A 22 -0.07 -10.19 -14.91
C ILE A 22 -0.17 -11.70 -14.69
N ALA A 23 -0.39 -12.48 -15.75
CA ALA A 23 -0.45 -13.94 -15.66
C ALA A 23 0.87 -14.53 -15.14
N ARG A 24 2.01 -14.08 -15.67
CA ARG A 24 3.32 -14.52 -15.19
C ARG A 24 3.54 -14.25 -13.71
N MET A 25 3.13 -13.07 -13.19
CA MET A 25 3.28 -12.76 -11.76
C MET A 25 2.40 -13.66 -10.91
N LYS A 26 1.17 -13.94 -11.34
CA LYS A 26 0.28 -14.91 -10.69
C LYS A 26 0.95 -16.29 -10.59
N ASP A 27 1.50 -16.80 -11.70
CA ASP A 27 2.10 -18.12 -11.72
C ASP A 27 3.32 -18.19 -10.79
N LEU A 28 4.25 -17.23 -10.89
CA LEU A 28 5.44 -17.14 -10.03
C LEU A 28 5.10 -17.12 -8.55
N THR A 29 4.09 -16.35 -8.14
CA THR A 29 3.71 -16.24 -6.73
C THR A 29 2.95 -17.47 -6.23
N SER A 30 2.15 -18.11 -7.10
CA SER A 30 1.48 -19.37 -6.79
C SER A 30 2.48 -20.51 -6.62
N GLU A 31 3.48 -20.62 -7.51
CA GLU A 31 4.56 -21.61 -7.39
C GLU A 31 5.41 -21.42 -6.14
N ALA A 32 5.65 -20.15 -5.75
CA ALA A 32 6.37 -19.81 -4.54
C ALA A 32 5.53 -19.95 -3.25
N GLY A 33 4.23 -20.19 -3.34
CA GLY A 33 3.33 -20.31 -2.18
C GLY A 33 3.19 -18.99 -1.41
N VAL A 34 3.32 -17.83 -2.07
CA VAL A 34 3.23 -16.51 -1.45
C VAL A 34 2.10 -15.68 -2.05
N PHE A 35 1.55 -14.78 -1.25
CA PHE A 35 0.63 -13.77 -1.74
C PHE A 35 1.38 -12.61 -2.37
N TYR A 36 0.78 -11.96 -3.39
CA TYR A 36 1.34 -10.74 -3.95
C TYR A 36 0.37 -9.58 -3.88
N ARG A 37 0.92 -8.39 -3.74
CA ARG A 37 0.19 -7.13 -3.69
C ARG A 37 0.93 -6.12 -4.58
N PRO A 38 0.54 -5.97 -5.86
CA PRO A 38 1.22 -5.10 -6.80
C PRO A 38 1.10 -3.63 -6.43
N HIS A 39 2.08 -2.83 -6.87
CA HIS A 39 2.16 -1.42 -6.53
C HIS A 39 1.57 -0.53 -7.62
N ALA A 40 0.48 0.17 -7.33
CA ALA A 40 -0.23 1.04 -8.27
C ALA A 40 0.54 2.32 -8.66
N LYS A 41 1.59 2.71 -7.93
CA LYS A 41 2.39 3.92 -8.25
C LYS A 41 2.92 3.94 -9.69
N THR A 42 3.11 2.77 -10.31
CA THR A 42 3.63 2.62 -11.66
C THR A 42 2.60 3.03 -12.72
N HIS A 43 1.38 2.54 -12.59
CA HIS A 43 0.34 2.71 -13.61
C HIS A 43 -0.76 3.70 -13.21
N LYS A 44 -1.03 3.88 -11.92
CA LYS A 44 -2.06 4.78 -11.34
C LYS A 44 -3.46 4.58 -11.94
N SER A 45 -3.75 3.37 -12.42
CA SER A 45 -5.00 3.00 -13.10
C SER A 45 -5.81 2.03 -12.25
N VAL A 46 -7.05 2.40 -11.98
CA VAL A 46 -8.02 1.52 -11.30
C VAL A 46 -8.31 0.28 -12.16
N GLU A 47 -8.38 0.42 -13.48
CA GLU A 47 -8.65 -0.69 -14.39
C GLU A 47 -7.52 -1.74 -14.34
N ILE A 48 -6.26 -1.32 -14.38
CA ILE A 48 -5.12 -2.24 -14.24
C ILE A 48 -5.15 -2.91 -12.86
N ALA A 49 -5.43 -2.15 -11.80
CA ALA A 49 -5.55 -2.70 -10.45
C ALA A 49 -6.64 -3.79 -10.37
N ARG A 50 -7.80 -3.58 -11.00
CA ARG A 50 -8.87 -4.60 -11.09
C ARG A 50 -8.41 -5.86 -11.81
N ARG A 51 -7.70 -5.74 -12.94
CA ARG A 51 -7.14 -6.90 -13.68
C ARG A 51 -6.15 -7.68 -12.81
N GLN A 52 -5.29 -6.99 -12.05
CA GLN A 52 -4.33 -7.62 -11.13
C GLN A 52 -5.05 -8.36 -9.99
N ILE A 53 -6.10 -7.78 -9.41
CA ILE A 53 -6.91 -8.43 -8.38
C ILE A 53 -7.67 -9.63 -8.95
N ALA A 54 -8.29 -9.51 -10.12
CA ALA A 54 -8.96 -10.61 -10.80
C ALA A 54 -8.00 -11.78 -11.11
N ALA A 55 -6.71 -11.48 -11.30
CA ALA A 55 -5.67 -12.48 -11.48
C ALA A 55 -5.15 -13.10 -10.17
N GLY A 56 -5.61 -12.65 -9.00
CA GLY A 56 -5.28 -13.24 -7.70
C GLY A 56 -4.41 -12.37 -6.78
N ALA A 57 -4.18 -11.10 -7.11
CA ALA A 57 -3.55 -10.18 -6.16
C ALA A 57 -4.46 -9.97 -4.94
N VAL A 58 -3.88 -9.98 -3.72
CA VAL A 58 -4.65 -9.85 -2.48
C VAL A 58 -5.11 -8.42 -2.19
N GLY A 59 -4.77 -7.47 -3.04
CA GLY A 59 -5.05 -6.04 -2.94
C GLY A 59 -3.97 -5.25 -3.68
N ILE A 60 -3.92 -3.93 -3.44
CA ILE A 60 -3.01 -3.02 -4.13
C ILE A 60 -2.16 -2.24 -3.13
N CYS A 61 -0.87 -2.02 -3.44
CA CYS A 61 -0.04 -1.05 -2.75
C CYS A 61 -0.15 0.34 -3.39
N CYS A 62 -0.22 1.38 -2.56
CA CYS A 62 -0.16 2.78 -2.97
C CYS A 62 1.03 3.48 -2.29
N ALA A 63 1.71 4.39 -2.98
CA ALA A 63 2.79 5.16 -2.39
C ALA A 63 2.29 6.36 -1.59
N LYS A 64 1.10 6.88 -1.91
CA LYS A 64 0.55 8.10 -1.31
C LYS A 64 -0.92 7.92 -0.96
N LEU A 65 -1.35 8.65 0.06
CA LEU A 65 -2.77 8.70 0.44
C LEU A 65 -3.66 9.07 -0.75
N GLY A 66 -3.30 10.07 -1.56
CA GLY A 66 -4.10 10.46 -2.72
C GLY A 66 -4.23 9.37 -3.79
N GLU A 67 -3.25 8.47 -3.94
CA GLU A 67 -3.38 7.29 -4.79
C GLU A 67 -4.39 6.30 -4.18
N ALA A 68 -4.32 6.09 -2.87
CA ALA A 68 -5.25 5.19 -2.16
C ALA A 68 -6.70 5.70 -2.22
N GLU A 69 -6.91 7.01 -2.10
CA GLU A 69 -8.23 7.63 -2.24
C GLU A 69 -8.84 7.37 -3.63
N VAL A 70 -8.05 7.53 -4.69
CA VAL A 70 -8.50 7.24 -6.07
C VAL A 70 -8.81 5.77 -6.27
N MET A 71 -7.96 4.87 -5.75
CA MET A 71 -8.18 3.42 -5.85
C MET A 71 -9.44 3.01 -5.07
N ALA A 72 -9.62 3.51 -3.84
CA ALA A 72 -10.80 3.24 -3.02
C ALA A 72 -12.10 3.74 -3.70
N ALA A 73 -12.09 4.98 -4.19
CA ALA A 73 -13.22 5.52 -4.96
C ALA A 73 -13.52 4.73 -6.23
N GLY A 74 -12.51 4.10 -6.82
CA GLY A 74 -12.62 3.18 -7.95
C GLY A 74 -13.05 1.77 -7.57
N GLY A 75 -13.40 1.49 -6.30
CA GLY A 75 -13.88 0.19 -5.84
C GLY A 75 -12.80 -0.85 -5.57
N ILE A 76 -11.55 -0.43 -5.33
CA ILE A 76 -10.50 -1.30 -4.81
C ILE A 76 -10.65 -1.35 -3.29
N ASP A 77 -10.97 -2.49 -2.75
CA ASP A 77 -11.39 -2.68 -1.35
C ASP A 77 -10.26 -3.07 -0.38
N ASN A 78 -9.07 -3.39 -0.87
CA ASN A 78 -7.93 -3.80 -0.04
C ASN A 78 -6.65 -3.09 -0.48
N ILE A 79 -6.23 -2.08 0.30
CA ILE A 79 -5.16 -1.16 -0.05
C ILE A 79 -4.13 -1.10 1.10
N LEU A 80 -2.85 -1.13 0.75
CA LEU A 80 -1.75 -0.83 1.65
C LEU A 80 -1.04 0.44 1.21
N ILE A 81 -0.99 1.46 2.06
CA ILE A 81 -0.18 2.65 1.83
C ILE A 81 1.23 2.36 2.37
N THR A 82 2.20 2.30 1.48
CA THR A 82 3.58 1.87 1.75
C THR A 82 4.52 3.01 2.14
N THR A 83 3.99 4.16 2.53
CA THR A 83 4.73 5.32 3.03
C THR A 83 3.97 5.89 4.23
N ALA A 84 4.67 6.29 5.27
CA ALA A 84 4.06 6.85 6.47
C ALA A 84 3.11 8.02 6.13
N VAL A 85 1.91 7.98 6.69
CA VAL A 85 0.92 9.07 6.59
C VAL A 85 1.06 9.95 7.81
N VAL A 86 1.58 11.16 7.61
CA VAL A 86 1.93 12.10 8.69
C VAL A 86 1.10 13.37 8.60
N GLY A 87 0.68 13.89 9.75
CA GLY A 87 -0.12 15.11 9.90
C GLY A 87 -1.62 14.83 9.99
N GLU A 88 -2.28 15.47 10.95
CA GLU A 88 -3.69 15.25 11.32
C GLU A 88 -4.64 15.32 10.12
N SER A 89 -4.46 16.32 9.25
CA SER A 89 -5.29 16.49 8.04
C SER A 89 -5.23 15.26 7.11
N LYS A 90 -4.03 14.67 6.91
CA LYS A 90 -3.88 13.46 6.08
C LYS A 90 -4.44 12.24 6.78
N VAL A 91 -4.23 12.13 8.10
CA VAL A 91 -4.77 11.01 8.88
C VAL A 91 -6.30 11.07 8.91
N GLY A 92 -6.90 12.25 9.03
CA GLY A 92 -8.35 12.43 8.89
C GLY A 92 -8.88 11.98 7.52
N ARG A 93 -8.20 12.35 6.43
CA ARG A 93 -8.54 11.88 5.08
C ARG A 93 -8.39 10.36 4.93
N LEU A 94 -7.33 9.78 5.52
CA LEU A 94 -7.13 8.33 5.55
C LEU A 94 -8.33 7.61 6.18
N ILE A 95 -8.77 8.07 7.35
CA ILE A 95 -9.93 7.52 8.03
C ILE A 95 -11.20 7.67 7.17
N HIS A 96 -11.38 8.81 6.52
CA HIS A 96 -12.51 9.01 5.61
C HIS A 96 -12.48 8.03 4.43
N ALA A 97 -11.32 7.82 3.80
CA ALA A 97 -11.15 6.87 2.70
C ALA A 97 -11.47 5.41 3.10
N ARG A 98 -11.29 5.06 4.39
CA ARG A 98 -11.64 3.74 4.92
C ARG A 98 -13.14 3.43 4.93
N ASN A 99 -14.00 4.42 4.77
CA ASN A 99 -15.44 4.17 4.57
C ASN A 99 -15.73 3.41 3.25
N SER A 100 -14.81 3.48 2.29
CA SER A 100 -14.96 2.85 0.97
C SER A 100 -14.06 1.64 0.75
N ALA A 101 -13.02 1.44 1.59
CA ALA A 101 -12.05 0.37 1.42
C ALA A 101 -11.36 0.02 2.73
N ARG A 102 -10.89 -1.22 2.87
CA ARG A 102 -9.95 -1.60 3.92
C ARG A 102 -8.57 -1.04 3.56
N ILE A 103 -8.09 -0.06 4.33
CA ILE A 103 -6.78 0.57 4.09
C ILE A 103 -5.90 0.33 5.31
N ALA A 104 -4.74 -0.27 5.07
CA ALA A 104 -3.65 -0.39 6.03
C ALA A 104 -2.56 0.64 5.71
N VAL A 105 -1.78 1.03 6.72
CA VAL A 105 -0.67 1.97 6.60
C VAL A 105 0.59 1.42 7.25
N VAL A 106 1.74 2.00 6.91
CA VAL A 106 3.00 1.73 7.59
C VAL A 106 3.34 2.86 8.55
N ALA A 107 4.07 2.54 9.62
CA ALA A 107 4.65 3.50 10.55
C ALA A 107 6.03 3.04 11.02
N ASP A 108 6.96 3.97 11.21
CA ASP A 108 8.31 3.76 11.69
C ASP A 108 8.69 4.72 12.84
N ASN A 109 7.69 5.39 13.42
CA ASN A 109 7.89 6.40 14.44
C ASN A 109 6.75 6.38 15.49
N ALA A 110 7.09 6.48 16.77
CA ALA A 110 6.14 6.41 17.88
C ALA A 110 5.13 7.56 17.86
N ASP A 111 5.55 8.78 17.53
CA ASP A 111 4.66 9.95 17.49
C ASP A 111 3.63 9.82 16.37
N ASN A 112 4.05 9.24 15.23
CA ASN A 112 3.13 8.95 14.13
C ASN A 112 2.12 7.87 14.53
N ILE A 113 2.54 6.82 15.24
CA ILE A 113 1.64 5.79 15.77
C ILE A 113 0.61 6.40 16.73
N ALA A 114 1.05 7.26 17.65
CA ALA A 114 0.16 7.96 18.58
C ALA A 114 -0.87 8.82 17.82
N MET A 115 -0.43 9.58 16.79
CA MET A 115 -1.33 10.39 15.95
C MET A 115 -2.35 9.53 15.21
N LEU A 116 -1.92 8.43 14.59
CA LEU A 116 -2.80 7.48 13.90
C LEU A 116 -3.85 6.92 14.88
N GLY A 117 -3.43 6.53 16.07
CA GLY A 117 -4.30 6.00 17.10
C GLY A 117 -5.33 7.01 17.63
N ASN A 118 -4.91 8.23 17.88
CA ASN A 118 -5.81 9.30 18.34
C ASN A 118 -6.91 9.62 17.31
N VAL A 119 -6.54 9.75 16.03
CA VAL A 119 -7.51 10.02 14.96
C VAL A 119 -8.43 8.82 14.73
N ALA A 120 -7.89 7.58 14.79
CA ALA A 120 -8.69 6.37 14.74
C ALA A 120 -9.74 6.32 15.87
N GLN A 121 -9.32 6.64 17.10
CA GLN A 121 -10.21 6.72 18.26
C GLN A 121 -11.32 7.76 18.07
N MET A 122 -10.97 8.97 17.64
CA MET A 122 -11.95 10.04 17.41
C MET A 122 -12.98 9.68 16.34
N SER A 123 -12.61 8.86 15.36
CA SER A 123 -13.50 8.39 14.29
C SER A 123 -14.30 7.15 14.65
N GLY A 124 -13.98 6.48 15.75
CA GLY A 124 -14.58 5.19 16.12
C GLY A 124 -14.19 4.03 15.18
N GLN A 125 -13.13 4.17 14.37
CA GLN A 125 -12.69 3.16 13.40
C GLN A 125 -11.28 2.67 13.72
N LYS A 126 -11.11 1.36 13.94
CA LYS A 126 -9.77 0.77 14.11
C LYS A 126 -8.98 0.86 12.80
N LEU A 127 -7.68 1.09 12.91
CA LEU A 127 -6.75 1.20 11.78
C LEU A 127 -5.72 0.07 11.80
N ASP A 128 -5.53 -0.60 10.66
CA ASP A 128 -4.48 -1.61 10.47
C ASP A 128 -3.14 -0.91 10.21
N VAL A 129 -2.13 -1.17 11.04
CA VAL A 129 -0.80 -0.55 10.96
C VAL A 129 0.28 -1.62 10.92
N LEU A 130 1.20 -1.51 9.95
CA LEU A 130 2.41 -2.31 9.87
C LEU A 130 3.60 -1.49 10.36
N VAL A 131 4.56 -2.13 11.02
CA VAL A 131 5.85 -1.49 11.34
C VAL A 131 6.76 -1.58 10.11
N GLU A 132 7.30 -0.44 9.66
CA GLU A 132 8.31 -0.42 8.60
C GLU A 132 9.71 -0.62 9.19
N VAL A 133 10.46 -1.56 8.59
CA VAL A 133 11.82 -1.93 9.00
C VAL A 133 12.78 -1.62 7.85
N ASP A 134 13.89 -0.95 8.14
CA ASP A 134 14.96 -0.78 7.15
C ASP A 134 15.75 -2.08 6.99
N ILE A 135 15.57 -2.71 5.85
CA ILE A 135 16.25 -3.95 5.47
C ILE A 135 17.45 -3.71 4.53
N GLY A 136 18.06 -2.53 4.62
CA GLY A 136 19.26 -2.14 3.87
C GLY A 136 19.03 -1.12 2.75
N GLN A 137 17.80 -0.59 2.60
CA GLN A 137 17.54 0.48 1.66
C GLN A 137 18.07 1.84 2.13
N GLY A 138 18.10 2.08 3.44
CA GLY A 138 18.55 3.34 4.04
C GLY A 138 17.62 4.52 3.73
N ARG A 139 16.30 4.31 3.72
CA ARG A 139 15.32 5.36 3.37
C ARG A 139 14.28 5.59 4.46
N ALA A 140 13.53 4.58 4.81
CA ALA A 140 12.47 4.60 5.82
C ALA A 140 12.52 3.28 6.60
N GLY A 141 11.87 3.26 7.75
CA GLY A 141 11.85 2.11 8.63
C GLY A 141 12.90 2.17 9.74
N VAL A 142 12.62 1.48 10.82
CA VAL A 142 13.56 1.37 11.94
C VAL A 142 14.64 0.34 11.64
N PRO A 143 15.92 0.61 12.00
CA PRO A 143 17.04 -0.25 11.63
C PRO A 143 17.20 -1.48 12.53
N ALA A 144 16.68 -1.44 13.77
CA ALA A 144 16.90 -2.47 14.76
C ALA A 144 15.62 -3.27 15.09
N ALA A 145 15.78 -4.58 15.25
CA ALA A 145 14.66 -5.46 15.62
C ALA A 145 14.01 -5.07 16.95
N ALA A 146 14.80 -4.59 17.92
CA ALA A 146 14.26 -4.13 19.21
C ALA A 146 13.37 -2.89 19.07
N GLU A 147 13.74 -1.96 18.18
CA GLU A 147 12.92 -0.79 17.87
C GLU A 147 11.61 -1.20 17.18
N ALA A 148 11.70 -2.11 16.20
CA ALA A 148 10.51 -2.65 15.54
C ALA A 148 9.56 -3.33 16.53
N ALA A 149 10.10 -4.12 17.46
CA ALA A 149 9.31 -4.77 18.52
C ALA A 149 8.66 -3.74 19.46
N GLY A 150 9.37 -2.67 19.80
CA GLY A 150 8.82 -1.55 20.58
C GLY A 150 7.65 -0.87 19.88
N LEU A 151 7.78 -0.55 18.59
CA LEU A 151 6.69 0.04 17.82
C LEU A 151 5.51 -0.91 17.64
N ALA A 152 5.76 -2.21 17.41
CA ALA A 152 4.71 -3.22 17.33
C ALA A 152 3.92 -3.31 18.64
N LYS A 153 4.61 -3.22 19.79
CA LYS A 153 3.97 -3.18 21.11
C LYS A 153 3.11 -1.93 21.28
N LEU A 154 3.60 -0.75 20.89
CA LEU A 154 2.82 0.48 20.93
C LEU A 154 1.52 0.38 20.12
N ILE A 155 1.60 -0.19 18.91
CA ILE A 155 0.41 -0.43 18.07
C ILE A 155 -0.53 -1.44 18.74
N HIS A 156 0.00 -2.54 19.27
CA HIS A 156 -0.80 -3.59 19.92
C HIS A 156 -1.52 -3.09 21.16
N ASP A 157 -0.85 -2.29 21.98
CA ASP A 157 -1.41 -1.77 23.23
C ASP A 157 -2.44 -0.64 22.99
N HIS A 158 -2.45 -0.05 21.80
CA HIS A 158 -3.39 1.01 21.45
C HIS A 158 -4.74 0.43 21.04
N GLY A 159 -5.79 0.65 21.82
CA GLY A 159 -7.11 0.04 21.62
C GLY A 159 -7.77 0.29 20.26
N TRP A 160 -7.29 1.30 19.50
CA TRP A 160 -7.82 1.71 18.20
C TRP A 160 -6.89 1.39 17.01
N LEU A 161 -5.78 0.72 17.26
CA LEU A 161 -4.89 0.23 16.21
C LEU A 161 -4.87 -1.30 16.21
N ASN A 162 -4.67 -1.90 15.04
CA ASN A 162 -4.40 -3.32 14.88
C ASN A 162 -2.98 -3.48 14.33
N PHE A 163 -2.13 -4.22 15.04
CA PHE A 163 -0.84 -4.61 14.48
C PHE A 163 -1.05 -5.62 13.34
N ALA A 164 -0.78 -5.19 12.12
CA ALA A 164 -1.03 -5.96 10.91
C ALA A 164 0.23 -6.66 10.35
N GLY A 165 1.37 -6.50 11.03
CA GLY A 165 2.63 -7.12 10.64
C GLY A 165 3.78 -6.13 10.44
N ILE A 166 4.78 -6.54 9.69
CA ILE A 166 5.96 -5.72 9.36
C ILE A 166 6.07 -5.54 7.84
N GLN A 167 6.65 -4.43 7.42
CA GLN A 167 7.03 -4.16 6.04
C GLN A 167 8.51 -3.87 5.96
N GLY A 168 9.20 -4.45 4.98
CA GLY A 168 10.55 -4.09 4.61
C GLY A 168 10.64 -3.85 3.11
N TYR A 169 11.32 -2.79 2.67
CA TYR A 169 11.52 -2.49 1.27
C TYR A 169 13.02 -2.49 0.92
N GLN A 170 13.36 -3.24 -0.12
CA GLN A 170 14.73 -3.29 -0.67
C GLN A 170 14.70 -3.18 -2.19
N GLY A 171 14.87 -1.96 -2.68
CA GLY A 171 14.85 -1.67 -4.12
C GLY A 171 16.12 -2.07 -4.86
N LYS A 172 17.24 -2.26 -4.15
CA LYS A 172 18.54 -2.61 -4.76
C LYS A 172 18.63 -4.08 -5.21
N ILE A 173 17.71 -4.94 -4.76
CA ILE A 173 17.68 -6.37 -5.12
C ILE A 173 17.10 -6.61 -6.53
N GLN A 174 16.56 -5.57 -7.16
CA GLN A 174 15.87 -5.70 -8.47
C GLN A 174 16.82 -5.68 -9.67
N MET A 175 18.15 -5.74 -9.45
CA MET A 175 19.15 -5.75 -10.52
C MET A 175 19.79 -7.11 -10.67
#